data_80eb5b2ca782b69eb8b1c23d0c254cd3
#
_entry.id   80eb5b2ca782b69eb8b1c23d0c254cd3
#
_cell.length_a   1.000
_cell.length_b   1.000
_cell.length_c   1.000
_cell.angle_alpha   90.00
_cell.angle_beta   90.00
_cell.angle_gamma   90.00
#
_symmetry.space_group_name_H-M   'P 1'
#
loop_
_entity.id
_entity.type
_entity.pdbx_description
1 polymer ?
#
loop_
_entity_poly.entity_id
_entity_poly.type
_entity_poly.pdbx_seq_one_letter_code
_entity_poly.pdbx_strand_id
1 'polypeptide(L)'
;MTTWFKHAYVVALRSARSIAESSDLLVTLERSPSRRRIWLRSLFSIYDSIDLITLDLPWWTFSAMDSVAAYLEDLQGKARVFEFGAGASTVWLARRAKHVISVEHDIAFAQQMQPVFDSFDNIHLEVAPPEPIGQLPSEALSRRPGYENLAFDRYVATISHQEIEPFDLIIIDGRARNACLSEAIPRLKPGGLILFDNSNRSEYRERITSSGLREERLRGLTPALPFPSQTSLLRKSNEQ
;
A
#
# COMPACT_ATOMS: atom_id res chain seq x y z
N MET A 1 -2.23 7.24 -19.89
CA MET A 1 -0.81 7.53 -20.20
C MET A 1 -0.24 6.28 -20.86
N THR A 2 0.22 6.35 -22.10
CA THR A 2 0.76 5.19 -22.86
C THR A 2 2.03 4.65 -22.20
N THR A 3 2.28 3.35 -22.30
CA THR A 3 3.41 2.63 -21.68
C THR A 3 4.76 3.27 -22.00
N TRP A 4 4.90 3.83 -23.20
CA TRP A 4 6.11 4.53 -23.69
C TRP A 4 6.42 5.80 -22.86
N PHE A 5 5.41 6.63 -22.58
CA PHE A 5 5.60 7.86 -21.76
C PHE A 5 6.03 7.54 -20.34
N LYS A 6 5.48 6.46 -19.75
CA LYS A 6 5.91 6.00 -18.41
C LYS A 6 7.37 5.60 -18.40
N HIS A 7 7.80 4.86 -19.42
CA HIS A 7 9.19 4.40 -19.51
C HIS A 7 10.17 5.57 -19.71
N ALA A 8 9.87 6.49 -20.62
CA ALA A 8 10.68 7.69 -20.84
C ALA A 8 10.76 8.58 -19.58
N TYR A 9 9.66 8.75 -18.87
CA TYR A 9 9.61 9.50 -17.60
C TYR A 9 10.50 8.86 -16.52
N VAL A 10 10.43 7.54 -16.33
CA VAL A 10 11.26 6.82 -15.36
C VAL A 10 12.73 6.93 -15.69
N VAL A 11 13.10 6.75 -16.97
CA VAL A 11 14.50 6.88 -17.43
C VAL A 11 15.00 8.31 -17.18
N ALA A 12 14.23 9.33 -17.55
CA ALA A 12 14.60 10.72 -17.35
C ALA A 12 14.81 11.06 -15.85
N LEU A 13 13.93 10.58 -14.96
CA LEU A 13 14.09 10.81 -13.53
C LEU A 13 15.29 10.07 -12.93
N ARG A 14 15.56 8.85 -13.37
CA ARG A 14 16.76 8.12 -12.92
C ARG A 14 18.06 8.81 -13.36
N SER A 15 18.10 9.34 -14.58
CA SER A 15 19.25 10.13 -15.06
C SER A 15 19.39 11.46 -14.31
N ALA A 16 18.27 12.16 -14.05
CA ALA A 16 18.26 13.39 -13.27
C ALA A 16 18.66 13.17 -11.80
N ARG A 17 18.40 11.98 -11.25
CA ARG A 17 18.78 11.62 -9.87
C ARG A 17 20.30 11.74 -9.67
N SER A 18 21.11 11.18 -10.55
CA SER A 18 22.58 11.25 -10.45
C SER A 18 23.10 12.68 -10.43
N ILE A 19 22.49 13.58 -11.22
CA ILE A 19 22.82 15.01 -11.20
C ILE A 19 22.39 15.66 -9.88
N ALA A 20 21.20 15.33 -9.41
CA ALA A 20 20.67 15.88 -8.16
C ALA A 20 21.44 15.39 -6.92
N GLU A 21 21.94 14.15 -6.93
CA GLU A 21 22.84 13.61 -5.90
C GLU A 21 24.18 14.38 -5.86
N SER A 22 24.78 14.69 -7.02
CA SER A 22 26.06 15.41 -7.10
C SER A 22 25.97 16.89 -6.67
N SER A 23 24.77 17.45 -6.59
CA SER A 23 24.52 18.88 -6.26
C SER A 23 23.97 19.10 -4.84
N ASP A 24 23.98 18.11 -3.96
CA ASP A 24 23.36 18.15 -2.62
C ASP A 24 21.87 18.55 -2.59
N LEU A 25 21.24 18.59 -3.75
CA LEU A 25 19.84 18.99 -3.90
C LEU A 25 18.91 18.02 -3.15
N LEU A 26 19.16 16.71 -3.27
CA LEU A 26 18.32 15.68 -2.63
C LEU A 26 18.39 15.82 -1.11
N VAL A 27 19.59 16.01 -0.54
CA VAL A 27 19.80 16.23 0.90
C VAL A 27 19.09 17.48 1.38
N THR A 28 19.12 18.56 0.59
CA THR A 28 18.42 19.81 0.92
C THR A 28 16.90 19.63 0.93
N LEU A 29 16.35 18.84 0.00
CA LEU A 29 14.93 18.54 -0.06
C LEU A 29 14.48 17.63 1.11
N GLU A 30 15.30 16.64 1.49
CA GLU A 30 15.04 15.72 2.59
C GLU A 30 14.96 16.42 3.96
N ARG A 31 15.86 17.36 4.21
CA ARG A 31 15.91 18.12 5.47
C ARG A 31 14.79 19.14 5.63
N SER A 32 13.98 19.31 4.60
CA SER A 32 12.91 20.31 4.63
C SER A 32 11.67 19.80 5.36
N PRO A 33 11.04 20.58 6.25
CA PRO A 33 9.76 20.24 6.87
C PRO A 33 8.57 20.35 5.89
N SER A 34 8.80 20.88 4.68
CA SER A 34 7.74 21.12 3.70
C SER A 34 7.33 19.84 2.97
N ARG A 35 6.07 19.43 3.10
CA ARG A 35 5.50 18.29 2.35
C ARG A 35 5.72 18.39 0.84
N ARG A 36 5.68 19.60 0.25
CA ARG A 36 5.94 19.81 -1.18
C ARG A 36 7.40 19.49 -1.55
N ARG A 37 8.37 19.85 -0.71
CA ARG A 37 9.78 19.55 -0.96
C ARG A 37 10.08 18.06 -0.77
N ILE A 38 9.50 17.43 0.25
CA ILE A 38 9.56 15.97 0.43
C ILE A 38 8.94 15.26 -0.77
N TRP A 39 7.79 15.74 -1.26
CA TRP A 39 7.18 15.20 -2.48
C TRP A 39 8.10 15.36 -3.69
N LEU A 40 8.71 16.53 -3.91
CA LEU A 40 9.70 16.73 -4.99
C LEU A 40 10.87 15.76 -4.86
N ARG A 41 11.40 15.57 -3.64
CA ARG A 41 12.45 14.57 -3.37
C ARG A 41 12.00 13.15 -3.76
N SER A 42 10.80 12.77 -3.37
CA SER A 42 10.27 11.43 -3.61
C SER A 42 10.03 11.12 -5.09
N LEU A 43 9.93 12.11 -5.98
CA LEU A 43 9.81 11.85 -7.42
C LEU A 43 11.03 11.12 -7.99
N PHE A 44 12.21 11.31 -7.38
CA PHE A 44 13.43 10.58 -7.73
C PHE A 44 13.45 9.13 -7.22
N SER A 45 12.49 8.75 -6.37
CA SER A 45 12.33 7.40 -5.78
C SER A 45 11.30 6.54 -6.53
N ILE A 46 10.94 6.91 -7.76
CA ILE A 46 9.92 6.17 -8.53
C ILE A 46 10.35 4.72 -8.77
N TYR A 47 9.51 3.77 -8.34
CA TYR A 47 9.79 2.32 -8.35
C TYR A 47 11.05 1.92 -7.56
N ASP A 48 11.42 2.72 -6.55
CA ASP A 48 12.53 2.44 -5.64
C ASP A 48 11.98 2.35 -4.21
N SER A 49 11.57 1.15 -3.82
CA SER A 49 11.01 0.90 -2.48
C SER A 49 12.05 1.13 -1.38
N ILE A 50 13.33 0.88 -1.65
CA ILE A 50 14.40 1.06 -0.66
C ILE A 50 14.62 2.54 -0.36
N ASP A 51 14.61 3.37 -1.40
CA ASP A 51 14.75 4.81 -1.21
C ASP A 51 13.52 5.41 -0.49
N LEU A 52 12.29 4.94 -0.79
CA LEU A 52 11.09 5.32 -0.05
C LEU A 52 11.15 4.88 1.43
N ILE A 53 11.70 3.70 1.73
CA ILE A 53 11.93 3.24 3.11
C ILE A 53 12.88 4.17 3.85
N THR A 54 13.95 4.62 3.19
CA THR A 54 14.93 5.57 3.75
C THR A 54 14.26 6.92 4.05
N LEU A 55 13.34 7.37 3.20
CA LEU A 55 12.56 8.59 3.39
C LEU A 55 11.41 8.44 4.40
N ASP A 56 11.15 7.24 4.92
CA ASP A 56 10.01 6.90 5.76
C ASP A 56 8.66 7.27 5.11
N LEU A 57 8.50 6.93 3.83
CA LEU A 57 7.32 7.27 3.03
C LEU A 57 6.63 6.02 2.47
N PRO A 58 5.38 5.74 2.84
CA PRO A 58 4.53 4.80 2.12
C PRO A 58 4.04 5.41 0.81
N TRP A 59 3.55 4.60 -0.11
CA TRP A 59 3.11 5.09 -1.43
C TRP A 59 1.62 5.47 -1.45
N TRP A 60 1.16 6.19 -0.43
CA TRP A 60 -0.20 6.69 -0.28
C TRP A 60 -0.24 8.22 -0.33
N THR A 61 -1.43 8.82 -0.40
CA THR A 61 -1.52 10.28 -0.27
C THR A 61 -0.99 10.73 1.09
N PHE A 62 -0.32 11.87 1.13
CA PHE A 62 0.23 12.40 2.39
C PHE A 62 -0.82 12.57 3.48
N SER A 63 -2.04 12.99 3.10
CA SER A 63 -3.15 13.10 4.06
C SER A 63 -3.57 11.75 4.63
N ALA A 64 -3.58 10.68 3.82
CA ALA A 64 -3.85 9.33 4.32
C ALA A 64 -2.74 8.84 5.24
N MET A 65 -1.48 9.10 4.89
CA MET A 65 -0.33 8.79 5.74
C MET A 65 -0.44 9.47 7.11
N ASP A 66 -0.76 10.78 7.13
CA ASP A 66 -0.90 11.53 8.39
C ASP A 66 -2.06 10.99 9.24
N SER A 67 -3.20 10.67 8.62
CA SER A 67 -4.36 10.09 9.34
C SER A 67 -4.07 8.71 9.90
N VAL A 68 -3.36 7.84 9.15
CA VAL A 68 -2.97 6.51 9.63
C VAL A 68 -1.90 6.62 10.72
N ALA A 69 -0.95 7.56 10.59
CA ALA A 69 0.05 7.79 11.63
C ALA A 69 -0.60 8.17 12.97
N ALA A 70 -1.53 9.13 12.95
CA ALA A 70 -2.29 9.52 14.14
C ALA A 70 -3.09 8.35 14.73
N TYR A 71 -3.75 7.55 13.88
CA TYR A 71 -4.49 6.37 14.34
C TYR A 71 -3.58 5.33 15.01
N LEU A 72 -2.39 5.08 14.48
CA LEU A 72 -1.43 4.16 15.08
C LEU A 72 -0.82 4.70 16.37
N GLU A 73 -0.62 6.03 16.47
CA GLU A 73 -0.16 6.71 17.68
C GLU A 73 -1.18 6.57 18.80
N ASP A 74 -2.48 6.74 18.52
CA ASP A 74 -3.57 6.53 19.49
C ASP A 74 -3.58 5.10 20.04
N LEU A 75 -3.16 4.12 19.24
CA LEU A 75 -3.00 2.72 19.65
C LEU A 75 -1.69 2.43 20.40
N GLN A 76 -0.84 3.44 20.59
CA GLN A 76 0.39 3.36 21.40
C GLN A 76 1.32 2.21 21.00
N GLY A 77 1.49 1.96 19.70
CA GLY A 77 2.32 0.90 19.17
C GLY A 77 1.78 -0.52 19.38
N LYS A 78 0.52 -0.69 19.81
CA LYS A 78 -0.11 -2.01 20.06
C LYS A 78 -0.89 -2.54 18.85
N ALA A 79 -0.92 -1.81 17.75
CA ALA A 79 -1.72 -2.15 16.59
C ALA A 79 -1.29 -3.49 15.96
N ARG A 80 -2.28 -4.29 15.57
CA ARG A 80 -2.13 -5.43 14.65
C ARG A 80 -2.55 -4.98 13.26
N VAL A 81 -1.67 -5.13 12.30
CA VAL A 81 -1.89 -4.66 10.93
C VAL A 81 -1.84 -5.83 9.95
N PHE A 82 -2.75 -5.86 9.00
CA PHE A 82 -2.67 -6.71 7.82
C PHE A 82 -2.53 -5.84 6.57
N GLU A 83 -1.68 -6.24 5.62
CA GLU A 83 -1.42 -5.51 4.40
C GLU A 83 -1.50 -6.40 3.17
N PHE A 84 -2.36 -6.03 2.22
CA PHE A 84 -2.38 -6.60 0.88
C PHE A 84 -1.48 -5.77 -0.04
N GLY A 85 -0.32 -6.33 -0.41
CA GLY A 85 0.71 -5.69 -1.25
C GLY A 85 1.84 -5.11 -0.41
N ALA A 86 2.91 -5.90 -0.23
CA ALA A 86 4.08 -5.48 0.54
C ALA A 86 4.92 -4.41 -0.19
N GLY A 87 5.68 -3.63 0.58
CA GLY A 87 6.57 -2.60 0.03
C GLY A 87 7.18 -1.67 1.08
N ALA A 88 7.39 -0.42 0.70
CA ALA A 88 7.87 0.61 1.63
C ALA A 88 6.86 0.84 2.77
N SER A 89 5.58 0.67 2.52
CA SER A 89 4.51 0.75 3.52
C SER A 89 4.65 -0.30 4.62
N THR A 90 5.10 -1.52 4.30
CA THR A 90 5.33 -2.59 5.28
C THR A 90 6.31 -2.13 6.38
N VAL A 91 7.45 -1.56 5.97
CA VAL A 91 8.46 -1.03 6.90
C VAL A 91 7.94 0.18 7.66
N TRP A 92 7.24 1.08 6.98
CA TRP A 92 6.63 2.25 7.61
C TRP A 92 5.63 1.85 8.70
N LEU A 93 4.81 0.83 8.45
CA LEU A 93 3.88 0.23 9.42
C LEU A 93 4.61 -0.46 10.56
N ALA A 94 5.65 -1.24 10.27
CA ALA A 94 6.42 -1.97 11.29
C ALA A 94 7.09 -1.05 12.31
N ARG A 95 7.50 0.14 11.90
CA ARG A 95 8.03 1.17 12.80
C ARG A 95 6.99 1.75 13.76
N ARG A 96 5.68 1.50 13.53
CA ARG A 96 4.55 2.15 14.24
C ARG A 96 3.55 1.17 14.85
N ALA A 97 3.63 -0.11 14.50
CA ALA A 97 2.70 -1.14 14.93
C ALA A 97 3.39 -2.24 15.74
N LYS A 98 2.64 -2.99 16.51
CA LYS A 98 3.14 -4.16 17.24
C LYS A 98 3.46 -5.32 16.31
N HIS A 99 2.63 -5.53 15.28
CA HIS A 99 2.72 -6.67 14.40
C HIS A 99 2.17 -6.33 13.02
N VAL A 100 2.90 -6.67 11.98
CA VAL A 100 2.52 -6.44 10.58
C VAL A 100 2.59 -7.77 9.84
N ILE A 101 1.47 -8.18 9.28
CA ILE A 101 1.40 -9.32 8.35
C ILE A 101 1.13 -8.74 6.98
N SER A 102 2.04 -8.96 6.03
CA SER A 102 1.89 -8.51 4.66
C SER A 102 1.85 -9.68 3.70
N VAL A 103 0.99 -9.63 2.70
CA VAL A 103 0.96 -10.61 1.62
C VAL A 103 1.41 -9.99 0.30
N GLU A 104 2.35 -10.64 -0.38
CA GLU A 104 2.87 -10.21 -1.68
C GLU A 104 2.64 -11.29 -2.74
N HIS A 105 2.29 -10.85 -3.95
CA HIS A 105 2.00 -11.74 -5.08
C HIS A 105 3.20 -11.94 -6.02
N ASP A 106 4.15 -11.01 -6.03
CA ASP A 106 5.33 -11.03 -6.89
C ASP A 106 6.50 -11.66 -6.13
N ILE A 107 6.83 -12.90 -6.51
CA ILE A 107 7.89 -13.69 -5.86
C ILE A 107 9.24 -12.97 -5.96
N ALA A 108 9.57 -12.39 -7.13
CA ALA A 108 10.86 -11.73 -7.33
C ALA A 108 10.97 -10.47 -6.47
N PHE A 109 9.88 -9.68 -6.37
CA PHE A 109 9.84 -8.52 -5.49
C PHE A 109 9.92 -8.92 -4.01
N ALA A 110 9.19 -9.97 -3.60
CA ALA A 110 9.27 -10.50 -2.24
C ALA A 110 10.71 -10.92 -1.87
N GLN A 111 11.38 -11.66 -2.74
CA GLN A 111 12.78 -12.06 -2.55
C GLN A 111 13.73 -10.86 -2.46
N GLN A 112 13.53 -9.83 -3.28
CA GLN A 112 14.32 -8.59 -3.23
C GLN A 112 14.14 -7.86 -1.89
N MET A 113 12.92 -7.84 -1.34
CA MET A 113 12.61 -7.13 -0.10
C MET A 113 12.88 -7.92 1.17
N GLN A 114 12.99 -9.24 1.09
CA GLN A 114 13.17 -10.14 2.22
C GLN A 114 14.29 -9.69 3.18
N PRO A 115 15.53 -9.35 2.72
CA PRO A 115 16.59 -8.93 3.64
C PRO A 115 16.24 -7.65 4.44
N VAL A 116 15.41 -6.78 3.89
CA VAL A 116 14.95 -5.58 4.58
C VAL A 116 13.90 -5.96 5.62
N PHE A 117 12.95 -6.82 5.27
CA PHE A 117 11.88 -7.23 6.19
C PHE A 117 12.42 -8.08 7.33
N ASP A 118 13.42 -8.94 7.10
CA ASP A 118 14.09 -9.76 8.11
C ASP A 118 14.83 -8.92 9.19
N SER A 119 15.07 -7.63 8.91
CA SER A 119 15.63 -6.71 9.92
C SER A 119 14.59 -6.20 10.93
N PHE A 120 13.32 -6.60 10.82
CA PHE A 120 12.23 -6.24 11.71
C PHE A 120 11.58 -7.49 12.30
N ASP A 121 11.66 -7.67 13.61
CA ASP A 121 11.11 -8.84 14.33
C ASP A 121 9.56 -8.89 14.30
N ASN A 122 8.90 -7.80 13.91
CA ASN A 122 7.45 -7.65 13.89
C ASN A 122 6.84 -7.67 12.49
N ILE A 123 7.61 -7.99 11.44
CA ILE A 123 7.11 -8.22 10.08
C ILE A 123 6.99 -9.71 9.82
N HIS A 124 5.82 -10.12 9.32
CA HIS A 124 5.60 -11.44 8.74
C HIS A 124 5.16 -11.30 7.29
N LEU A 125 6.01 -11.76 6.35
CA LEU A 125 5.71 -11.73 4.92
C LEU A 125 5.18 -13.07 4.44
N GLU A 126 3.98 -13.08 3.87
CA GLU A 126 3.40 -14.20 3.13
C GLU A 126 3.59 -13.98 1.63
N VAL A 127 3.97 -15.03 0.90
CA VAL A 127 4.09 -14.96 -0.56
C VAL A 127 3.02 -15.82 -1.20
N ALA A 128 2.09 -15.18 -1.90
CA ALA A 128 0.95 -15.83 -2.53
C ALA A 128 0.83 -15.40 -4.00
N PRO A 129 1.58 -16.04 -4.91
CA PRO A 129 1.51 -15.73 -6.34
C PRO A 129 0.13 -16.09 -6.91
N PRO A 130 -0.31 -15.38 -7.97
CA PRO A 130 -1.56 -15.70 -8.65
C PRO A 130 -1.43 -17.02 -9.40
N GLU A 131 -2.55 -17.69 -9.56
CA GLU A 131 -2.67 -18.98 -10.23
C GLU A 131 -3.51 -18.84 -11.52
N PRO A 132 -3.33 -19.71 -12.51
CA PRO A 132 -4.22 -19.74 -13.68
C PRO A 132 -5.68 -19.88 -13.26
N ILE A 133 -6.56 -19.14 -13.93
CA ILE A 133 -8.01 -19.24 -13.67
C ILE A 133 -8.45 -20.68 -13.91
N GLY A 134 -9.03 -21.31 -12.87
CA GLY A 134 -9.53 -22.66 -12.92
C GLY A 134 -10.92 -22.75 -13.58
N GLN A 135 -11.58 -23.92 -13.41
CA GLN A 135 -12.92 -24.16 -13.94
C GLN A 135 -14.01 -23.40 -13.16
N LEU A 136 -13.75 -23.02 -11.90
CA LEU A 136 -14.69 -22.24 -11.09
C LEU A 136 -14.45 -20.76 -11.29
N PRO A 137 -15.52 -19.94 -11.34
CA PRO A 137 -15.39 -18.50 -11.44
C PRO A 137 -14.70 -17.95 -10.19
N SER A 138 -13.75 -17.02 -10.38
CA SER A 138 -13.10 -16.28 -9.30
C SER A 138 -13.52 -14.80 -9.35
N GLU A 139 -13.76 -14.22 -8.18
CA GLU A 139 -13.92 -12.77 -8.02
C GLU A 139 -12.57 -12.08 -7.73
N ALA A 140 -11.53 -12.86 -7.43
CA ALA A 140 -10.20 -12.36 -7.07
C ALA A 140 -9.35 -12.06 -8.32
N LEU A 141 -9.88 -11.24 -9.23
CA LEU A 141 -9.24 -10.90 -10.50
C LEU A 141 -8.51 -9.55 -10.42
N SER A 142 -7.49 -9.38 -11.29
CA SER A 142 -6.79 -8.12 -11.48
C SER A 142 -6.98 -7.62 -12.91
N ARG A 143 -7.35 -6.33 -13.06
CA ARG A 143 -7.43 -5.67 -14.38
C ARG A 143 -6.08 -5.11 -14.86
N ARG A 144 -5.00 -5.38 -14.14
CA ARG A 144 -3.68 -4.93 -14.56
C ARG A 144 -3.19 -5.77 -15.74
N PRO A 145 -2.64 -5.16 -16.81
CA PRO A 145 -2.05 -5.89 -17.93
C PRO A 145 -1.01 -6.92 -17.46
N GLY A 146 -1.07 -8.12 -18.05
CA GLY A 146 -0.23 -9.26 -17.71
C GLY A 146 -0.82 -10.22 -16.67
N TYR A 147 -2.05 -9.94 -16.17
CA TYR A 147 -2.75 -10.80 -15.21
C TYR A 147 -4.13 -11.26 -15.70
N GLU A 148 -4.42 -11.16 -16.99
CA GLU A 148 -5.75 -11.35 -17.57
C GLU A 148 -6.30 -12.78 -17.35
N ASN A 149 -5.43 -13.77 -17.23
CA ASN A 149 -5.79 -15.19 -17.05
C ASN A 149 -5.38 -15.73 -15.68
N LEU A 150 -5.19 -14.84 -14.72
CA LEU A 150 -4.72 -15.19 -13.39
C LEU A 150 -5.73 -14.77 -12.32
N ALA A 151 -5.93 -15.65 -11.34
CA ALA A 151 -6.74 -15.43 -10.15
C ALA A 151 -5.86 -15.28 -8.91
N PHE A 152 -6.31 -14.47 -7.97
CA PHE A 152 -5.61 -14.11 -6.73
C PHE A 152 -6.30 -14.71 -5.50
N ASP A 153 -7.00 -15.85 -5.64
CA ASP A 153 -7.81 -16.44 -4.56
C ASP A 153 -6.97 -16.72 -3.32
N ARG A 154 -5.80 -17.35 -3.47
CA ARG A 154 -4.88 -17.61 -2.34
C ARG A 154 -4.38 -16.34 -1.69
N TYR A 155 -4.01 -15.34 -2.52
CA TYR A 155 -3.58 -14.02 -2.05
C TYR A 155 -4.68 -13.33 -1.22
N VAL A 156 -5.91 -13.36 -1.70
CA VAL A 156 -7.08 -12.77 -1.00
C VAL A 156 -7.40 -13.55 0.27
N ALA A 157 -7.35 -14.88 0.23
CA ALA A 157 -7.65 -15.75 1.37
C ALA A 157 -6.61 -15.68 2.50
N THR A 158 -5.40 -15.15 2.23
CA THR A 158 -4.32 -15.10 3.24
C THR A 158 -4.77 -14.44 4.55
N ILE A 159 -5.57 -13.39 4.50
CA ILE A 159 -6.07 -12.72 5.71
C ILE A 159 -6.96 -13.64 6.57
N SER A 160 -7.68 -14.58 5.94
CA SER A 160 -8.59 -15.51 6.61
C SER A 160 -7.86 -16.72 7.19
N HIS A 161 -6.64 -17.01 6.73
CA HIS A 161 -5.78 -18.06 7.28
C HIS A 161 -5.01 -17.60 8.52
N GLN A 162 -5.00 -16.31 8.81
CA GLN A 162 -4.36 -15.77 10.00
C GLN A 162 -5.18 -16.08 11.24
N GLU A 163 -4.53 -16.06 12.39
CA GLU A 163 -5.13 -16.35 13.69
C GLU A 163 -6.44 -15.59 13.96
N ILE A 164 -7.21 -16.10 14.91
CA ILE A 164 -8.59 -15.71 15.21
C ILE A 164 -8.74 -14.20 15.54
N GLU A 165 -7.67 -13.52 15.98
CA GLU A 165 -7.75 -12.12 16.36
C GLU A 165 -7.89 -11.16 15.16
N PRO A 166 -8.91 -10.30 15.14
CA PRO A 166 -9.09 -9.31 14.10
C PRO A 166 -8.00 -8.21 14.16
N PHE A 167 -7.90 -7.44 13.07
CA PHE A 167 -6.89 -6.40 12.87
C PHE A 167 -7.41 -5.02 13.27
N ASP A 168 -6.53 -4.18 13.81
CA ASP A 168 -6.81 -2.77 14.06
C ASP A 168 -6.78 -1.97 12.76
N LEU A 169 -5.84 -2.31 11.87
CA LEU A 169 -5.67 -1.65 10.58
C LEU A 169 -5.48 -2.68 9.47
N ILE A 170 -6.17 -2.50 8.35
CA ILE A 170 -5.98 -3.31 7.14
C ILE A 170 -5.66 -2.38 5.98
N ILE A 171 -4.58 -2.69 5.26
CA ILE A 171 -4.14 -1.95 4.06
C ILE A 171 -4.52 -2.74 2.81
N ILE A 172 -5.15 -2.07 1.85
CA ILE A 172 -5.51 -2.65 0.55
C ILE A 172 -4.83 -1.83 -0.55
N ASP A 173 -3.59 -2.21 -0.90
CA ASP A 173 -2.77 -1.53 -1.92
C ASP A 173 -2.17 -2.48 -2.98
N GLY A 174 -2.55 -3.76 -2.95
CA GLY A 174 -2.05 -4.78 -3.87
C GLY A 174 -2.94 -5.06 -5.09
N ARG A 175 -3.25 -6.34 -5.29
CA ARG A 175 -4.08 -6.87 -6.39
C ARG A 175 -5.45 -7.28 -5.88
N ALA A 176 -6.38 -7.55 -6.82
CA ALA A 176 -7.74 -8.04 -6.53
C ALA A 176 -8.45 -7.25 -5.41
N ARG A 177 -8.28 -5.92 -5.35
CA ARG A 177 -8.65 -5.06 -4.21
C ARG A 177 -10.12 -5.15 -3.82
N ASN A 178 -11.02 -5.41 -4.79
CA ASN A 178 -12.45 -5.59 -4.50
C ASN A 178 -12.69 -6.85 -3.67
N ALA A 179 -12.06 -7.96 -4.02
CA ALA A 179 -12.13 -9.21 -3.27
C ALA A 179 -11.42 -9.06 -1.91
N CYS A 180 -10.25 -8.40 -1.88
CA CYS A 180 -9.56 -8.09 -0.62
C CYS A 180 -10.44 -7.29 0.34
N LEU A 181 -11.21 -6.32 -0.15
CA LEU A 181 -12.14 -5.55 0.71
C LEU A 181 -13.21 -6.44 1.33
N SER A 182 -13.75 -7.40 0.57
CA SER A 182 -14.75 -8.34 1.08
C SER A 182 -14.24 -9.19 2.22
N GLU A 183 -13.02 -9.73 2.07
CA GLU A 183 -12.36 -10.56 3.08
C GLU A 183 -11.85 -9.74 4.27
N ALA A 184 -11.51 -8.45 4.06
CA ALA A 184 -11.03 -7.57 5.11
C ALA A 184 -12.12 -7.16 6.12
N ILE A 185 -13.35 -6.92 5.66
CA ILE A 185 -14.45 -6.40 6.51
C ILE A 185 -14.73 -7.29 7.73
N PRO A 186 -14.89 -8.63 7.60
CA PRO A 186 -15.12 -9.51 8.76
C PRO A 186 -13.91 -9.62 9.69
N ARG A 187 -12.71 -9.30 9.20
CA ARG A 187 -11.44 -9.38 9.94
C ARG A 187 -11.04 -8.06 10.61
N LEU A 188 -11.83 -7.00 10.41
CA LEU A 188 -11.59 -5.70 11.01
C LEU A 188 -12.22 -5.62 12.41
N LYS A 189 -11.47 -5.16 13.41
CA LYS A 189 -11.98 -4.86 14.75
C LYS A 189 -13.09 -3.81 14.73
N PRO A 190 -14.01 -3.80 15.70
CA PRO A 190 -14.84 -2.63 15.97
C PRO A 190 -13.96 -1.40 16.17
N GLY A 191 -14.31 -0.28 15.50
CA GLY A 191 -13.47 0.94 15.49
C GLY A 191 -12.18 0.85 14.65
N GLY A 192 -11.92 -0.28 14.04
CA GLY A 192 -10.77 -0.48 13.15
C GLY A 192 -10.85 0.33 11.85
N LEU A 193 -9.72 0.40 11.16
CA LEU A 193 -9.53 1.21 9.96
C LEU A 193 -9.09 0.35 8.78
N ILE A 194 -9.71 0.54 7.60
CA ILE A 194 -9.18 0.05 6.33
C ILE A 194 -8.66 1.23 5.53
N LEU A 195 -7.41 1.17 5.08
CA LEU A 195 -6.87 2.04 4.04
C LEU A 195 -7.04 1.36 2.68
N PHE A 196 -7.73 2.03 1.77
CA PHE A 196 -7.93 1.55 0.39
C PHE A 196 -7.28 2.54 -0.59
N ASP A 197 -6.14 2.18 -1.17
CA ASP A 197 -5.42 3.09 -2.07
C ASP A 197 -5.96 3.07 -3.50
N ASN A 198 -5.74 4.16 -4.23
CA ASN A 198 -6.26 4.46 -5.57
C ASN A 198 -7.80 4.33 -5.68
N SER A 199 -8.51 4.67 -4.64
CA SER A 199 -9.97 4.55 -4.51
C SER A 199 -10.78 5.39 -5.52
N ASN A 200 -10.13 6.28 -6.27
CA ASN A 200 -10.73 7.06 -7.36
C ASN A 200 -10.95 6.26 -8.65
N ARG A 201 -10.42 5.04 -8.77
CA ARG A 201 -10.65 4.20 -9.95
C ARG A 201 -12.09 3.72 -9.97
N SER A 202 -12.75 3.84 -11.14
CA SER A 202 -14.16 3.49 -11.30
C SER A 202 -14.47 2.04 -10.91
N GLU A 203 -13.55 1.13 -11.15
CA GLU A 203 -13.67 -0.29 -10.85
C GLU A 203 -13.80 -0.64 -9.37
N TYR A 204 -13.42 0.29 -8.47
CA TYR A 204 -13.50 0.10 -7.02
C TYR A 204 -14.71 0.80 -6.38
N ARG A 205 -15.33 1.75 -7.08
CA ARG A 205 -16.34 2.62 -6.49
C ARG A 205 -17.58 1.88 -6.01
N GLU A 206 -18.10 0.98 -6.83
CA GLU A 206 -19.28 0.18 -6.49
C GLU A 206 -19.01 -0.64 -5.22
N ARG A 207 -17.89 -1.35 -5.16
CA ARG A 207 -17.54 -2.21 -4.03
C ARG A 207 -17.33 -1.41 -2.74
N ILE A 208 -16.65 -0.26 -2.81
CA ILE A 208 -16.47 0.62 -1.65
C ILE A 208 -17.84 1.14 -1.17
N THR A 209 -18.70 1.60 -2.07
CA THR A 209 -20.01 2.16 -1.69
C THR A 209 -20.93 1.09 -1.10
N SER A 210 -20.92 -0.14 -1.64
CA SER A 210 -21.74 -1.25 -1.15
C SER A 210 -21.19 -1.95 0.11
N SER A 211 -20.00 -1.57 0.57
CA SER A 211 -19.33 -2.20 1.72
C SER A 211 -20.02 -1.97 3.06
N GLY A 212 -20.92 -0.99 3.15
CA GLY A 212 -21.53 -0.56 4.42
C GLY A 212 -20.58 0.22 5.34
N LEU A 213 -19.33 0.47 4.93
CA LEU A 213 -18.37 1.24 5.71
C LEU A 213 -18.49 2.74 5.44
N ARG A 214 -18.24 3.55 6.47
CA ARG A 214 -18.12 5.00 6.30
C ARG A 214 -16.79 5.31 5.57
N GLU A 215 -16.88 5.99 4.43
CA GLU A 215 -15.73 6.38 3.63
C GLU A 215 -15.32 7.83 3.87
N GLU A 216 -14.03 8.04 4.13
CA GLU A 216 -13.34 9.33 4.06
C GLU A 216 -12.38 9.32 2.87
N ARG A 217 -12.57 10.23 1.90
CA ARG A 217 -11.77 10.32 0.67
C ARG A 217 -10.67 11.36 0.83
N LEU A 218 -9.42 10.92 0.75
CA LEU A 218 -8.24 11.75 0.92
C LEU A 218 -7.53 11.88 -0.43
N ARG A 219 -7.76 13.01 -1.10
CA ARG A 219 -7.14 13.31 -2.40
C ARG A 219 -5.98 14.29 -2.21
N GLY A 220 -4.82 13.98 -2.79
CA GLY A 220 -3.66 14.85 -2.67
C GLY A 220 -2.40 14.30 -3.33
N LEU A 221 -1.27 14.95 -3.03
CA LEU A 221 0.03 14.51 -3.48
C LEU A 221 0.37 13.15 -2.86
N THR A 222 1.02 12.32 -3.65
CA THR A 222 1.48 10.98 -3.27
C THR A 222 2.98 10.89 -3.54
N PRO A 223 3.79 10.33 -2.63
CA PRO A 223 5.20 10.09 -2.88
C PRO A 223 5.43 9.37 -4.20
N ALA A 224 6.50 9.71 -4.89
CA ALA A 224 6.93 9.14 -6.16
C ALA A 224 5.94 9.27 -7.34
N LEU A 225 4.83 10.02 -7.20
CA LEU A 225 3.89 10.29 -8.30
C LEU A 225 3.86 11.77 -8.65
N PRO A 226 3.97 12.14 -9.95
CA PRO A 226 3.95 13.55 -10.39
C PRO A 226 2.54 14.16 -10.45
N PHE A 227 1.51 13.42 -10.06
CA PHE A 227 0.11 13.83 -10.08
C PHE A 227 -0.61 13.41 -8.81
N PRO A 228 -1.69 14.11 -8.43
CA PRO A 228 -2.47 13.73 -7.25
C PRO A 228 -3.15 12.36 -7.44
N SER A 229 -3.21 11.59 -6.34
CA SER A 229 -3.97 10.36 -6.23
C SER A 229 -5.09 10.51 -5.21
N GLN A 230 -5.81 9.43 -4.94
CA GLN A 230 -6.80 9.35 -3.88
C GLN A 230 -6.66 8.04 -3.13
N THR A 231 -6.60 8.15 -1.82
CA THR A 231 -6.68 7.04 -0.88
C THR A 231 -7.96 7.22 -0.06
N SER A 232 -8.71 6.15 0.21
CA SER A 232 -9.87 6.20 1.10
C SER A 232 -9.58 5.50 2.41
N LEU A 233 -10.06 6.10 3.50
CA LEU A 233 -10.13 5.48 4.82
C LEU A 233 -11.56 5.00 5.05
N LEU A 234 -11.70 3.71 5.37
CA LEU A 234 -13.00 3.07 5.56
C LEU A 234 -13.11 2.61 7.03
N ARG A 235 -14.21 2.93 7.70
CA ARG A 235 -14.45 2.59 9.11
C ARG A 235 -15.77 1.88 9.26
N LYS A 236 -15.84 0.90 10.17
CA LYS A 236 -17.13 0.37 10.65
C LYS A 236 -17.87 1.47 11.42
N SER A 237 -19.18 1.56 11.24
CA SER A 237 -20.04 2.36 12.14
C SER A 237 -19.99 1.72 13.54
N ASN A 238 -19.96 2.55 14.59
CA ASN A 238 -19.94 2.05 15.99
C ASN A 238 -21.23 1.31 16.39
N GLU A 239 -22.18 1.16 15.51
CA GLU A 239 -23.49 0.54 15.73
C GLU A 239 -23.63 -0.87 15.11
N GLN A 240 -22.53 -1.49 14.67
CA GLN A 240 -22.54 -2.85 14.09
C GLN A 240 -21.65 -3.81 14.88
#